data_e6275c6c493f81b98515b43dffbdace6
#
_entry.id   e6275c6c493f81b98515b43dffbdace6
#
_cell.length_a   1.000
_cell.length_b   1.000
_cell.length_c   1.000
_cell.angle_alpha   90.00
_cell.angle_beta   90.00
_cell.angle_gamma   90.00
#
_symmetry.space_group_name_H-M   'P 1'
#
loop_
_entity.id
_entity.type
_entity.pdbx_description
1 polymer ?
#
loop_
_entity_poly.entity_id
_entity_poly.type
_entity_poly.pdbx_seq_one_letter_code
_entity_poly.pdbx_strand_id
1 'polypeptide(L)'
;CNLDCGYCPAEIHDNFSPHTDLDKMVNTIYELEKIGKPIRLSLTGGEPTVHPKINEILKCARDSLDWLSVTTNGLRSSAWYIKQPVNQWVFSLHFDNEHSRRATENVVEYSQLLDMEGIATLYQVNLMAHHEHMDEVRAAATLLEGHNIPYVCRRIRWTEAENRDWFDDLRYKAEDLDWILSKVATVKPNCTIDGKELIHANDVIKDKRNEFKGWTCNAGLESLMINWDGEVHRATCRVGGSLGNIYNGTFESPTAPITCTRTW
;
A
#
# COMPACT_ATOMS: atom_id res chain seq x y z
N CYS A 1 5.06 -13.54 -3.28
CA CYS A 1 3.66 -13.27 -3.63
C CYS A 1 3.03 -14.52 -4.23
N ASN A 2 1.71 -14.65 -4.18
CA ASN A 2 0.94 -15.73 -4.79
C ASN A 2 0.20 -15.28 -6.07
N LEU A 3 0.46 -14.08 -6.55
CA LEU A 3 0.06 -13.56 -7.85
C LEU A 3 1.29 -13.27 -8.70
N ASP A 4 1.13 -13.32 -10.02
CA ASP A 4 2.17 -13.05 -11.02
C ASP A 4 1.74 -11.87 -11.89
N CYS A 5 1.60 -10.69 -11.26
CA CYS A 5 1.14 -9.49 -11.94
C CYS A 5 2.21 -8.97 -12.90
N GLY A 6 1.89 -8.85 -14.19
CA GLY A 6 2.82 -8.45 -15.24
C GLY A 6 3.42 -7.04 -15.09
N TYR A 7 2.81 -6.18 -14.27
CA TYR A 7 3.31 -4.83 -13.96
C TYR A 7 4.09 -4.75 -12.65
N CYS A 8 4.22 -5.84 -11.92
CA CYS A 8 5.05 -5.84 -10.71
C CYS A 8 6.52 -5.72 -11.10
N PRO A 9 7.30 -4.82 -10.46
CA PRO A 9 8.72 -4.69 -10.77
C PRO A 9 9.48 -6.00 -10.58
N ALA A 10 10.24 -6.41 -11.60
CA ALA A 10 10.97 -7.68 -11.58
C ALA A 10 11.92 -7.81 -10.39
N GLU A 11 12.46 -6.67 -9.90
CA GLU A 11 13.39 -6.66 -8.77
C GLU A 11 12.74 -6.99 -7.42
N ILE A 12 11.41 -6.90 -7.35
CA ILE A 12 10.64 -7.18 -6.13
C ILE A 12 9.60 -8.28 -6.35
N HIS A 13 9.43 -8.74 -7.58
CA HIS A 13 8.59 -9.85 -7.95
C HIS A 13 9.43 -11.11 -8.15
N ASP A 14 9.73 -11.74 -7.06
CA ASP A 14 10.52 -12.96 -7.03
C ASP A 14 9.74 -14.02 -6.27
N ASN A 15 9.25 -15.02 -7.00
CA ASN A 15 8.54 -16.16 -6.42
C ASN A 15 9.50 -17.16 -5.74
N PHE A 16 10.80 -16.88 -5.76
CA PHE A 16 11.84 -17.76 -5.24
C PHE A 16 12.50 -17.24 -3.96
N SER A 17 12.39 -15.95 -3.66
CA SER A 17 12.93 -15.40 -2.42
C SER A 17 12.26 -16.02 -1.21
N PRO A 18 13.04 -16.45 -0.21
CA PRO A 18 12.48 -16.97 1.02
C PRO A 18 11.68 -15.88 1.74
N HIS A 19 10.68 -16.31 2.49
CA HIS A 19 10.01 -15.40 3.41
C HIS A 19 11.02 -14.84 4.42
N THR A 20 10.83 -13.58 4.82
CA THR A 20 11.62 -13.00 5.91
C THR A 20 11.50 -13.86 7.15
N ASP A 21 12.62 -14.12 7.80
CA ASP A 21 12.66 -14.91 9.03
C ASP A 21 11.80 -14.26 10.13
N LEU A 22 11.05 -15.10 10.87
CA LEU A 22 10.16 -14.63 11.93
C LEU A 22 10.92 -13.83 13.01
N ASP A 23 12.08 -14.34 13.45
CA ASP A 23 12.84 -13.71 14.53
C ASP A 23 13.34 -12.31 14.09
N LYS A 24 13.74 -12.17 12.83
CA LYS A 24 14.11 -10.86 12.25
C LYS A 24 12.94 -9.89 12.25
N MET A 25 11.75 -10.35 11.87
CA MET A 25 10.55 -9.49 11.87
C MET A 25 10.14 -9.10 13.29
N VAL A 26 10.14 -10.04 14.21
CA VAL A 26 9.82 -9.81 15.63
C VAL A 26 10.84 -8.84 16.25
N ASN A 27 12.12 -9.05 16.03
CA ASN A 27 13.16 -8.16 16.51
C ASN A 27 13.03 -6.74 15.93
N THR A 28 12.65 -6.64 14.63
CA THR A 28 12.36 -5.33 14.01
C THR A 28 11.22 -4.61 14.74
N ILE A 29 10.14 -5.31 15.06
CA ILE A 29 8.99 -4.75 15.78
C ILE A 29 9.45 -4.22 17.15
N TYR A 30 10.26 -4.98 17.89
CA TYR A 30 10.80 -4.55 19.18
C TYR A 30 11.78 -3.37 19.06
N GLU A 31 12.61 -3.31 18.01
CA GLU A 31 13.47 -2.13 17.78
C GLU A 31 12.63 -0.88 17.47
N LEU A 32 11.53 -1.02 16.72
CA LEU A 32 10.61 0.09 16.50
C LEU A 32 9.91 0.54 17.78
N GLU A 33 9.49 -0.38 18.64
CA GLU A 33 8.88 -0.07 19.94
C GLU A 33 9.81 0.79 20.82
N LYS A 34 11.13 0.52 20.81
CA LYS A 34 12.14 1.27 21.56
C LYS A 34 12.28 2.74 21.16
N ILE A 35 11.77 3.12 19.98
CA ILE A 35 11.78 4.53 19.53
C ILE A 35 10.99 5.42 20.49
N GLY A 36 10.04 4.84 21.24
CA GLY A 36 9.30 5.54 22.29
C GLY A 36 8.35 6.62 21.80
N LYS A 37 7.95 6.57 20.52
CA LYS A 37 6.94 7.41 19.88
C LYS A 37 5.82 6.52 19.39
N PRO A 38 4.61 7.07 19.18
CA PRO A 38 3.53 6.31 18.54
C PRO A 38 3.97 5.77 17.17
N ILE A 39 3.91 4.47 17.01
CA ILE A 39 4.33 3.78 15.79
C ILE A 39 3.11 3.21 15.04
N ARG A 40 3.03 3.58 13.78
CA ARG A 40 2.10 2.97 12.81
C ARG A 40 2.88 2.08 11.86
N LEU A 41 2.67 0.77 11.95
CA LEU A 41 3.27 -0.19 11.04
C LEU A 41 2.32 -0.48 9.87
N SER A 42 2.84 -0.43 8.65
CA SER A 42 2.16 -0.91 7.46
C SER A 42 2.93 -2.06 6.86
N LEU A 43 2.38 -3.26 6.91
CA LEU A 43 2.92 -4.44 6.25
C LEU A 43 2.46 -4.46 4.81
N THR A 44 3.41 -4.51 3.88
CA THR A 44 3.19 -4.56 2.44
C THR A 44 4.34 -5.34 1.79
N GLY A 45 4.34 -5.44 0.48
CA GLY A 45 5.42 -6.09 -0.25
C GLY A 45 4.86 -6.96 -1.37
N GLY A 46 5.23 -8.24 -1.48
CA GLY A 46 4.50 -9.21 -2.27
C GLY A 46 3.10 -9.40 -1.68
N GLU A 47 2.82 -10.57 -1.13
CA GLU A 47 1.57 -10.78 -0.39
C GLU A 47 1.89 -11.18 1.06
N PRO A 48 1.72 -10.28 2.05
CA PRO A 48 2.07 -10.59 3.44
C PRO A 48 1.34 -11.80 4.01
N THR A 49 0.09 -12.02 3.58
CA THR A 49 -0.74 -13.11 4.13
C THR A 49 -0.29 -14.51 3.72
N VAL A 50 0.62 -14.65 2.75
CA VAL A 50 1.19 -15.97 2.41
C VAL A 50 2.36 -16.35 3.31
N HIS A 51 2.85 -15.44 4.15
CA HIS A 51 3.91 -15.76 5.09
C HIS A 51 3.45 -16.87 6.05
N PRO A 52 4.22 -17.97 6.22
CA PRO A 52 3.77 -19.14 7.01
C PRO A 52 3.51 -18.82 8.49
N LYS A 53 4.16 -17.76 9.01
CA LYS A 53 4.05 -17.28 10.40
C LYS A 53 3.28 -15.95 10.52
N ILE A 54 2.44 -15.64 9.56
CA ILE A 54 1.76 -14.33 9.53
C ILE A 54 0.96 -14.05 10.80
N ASN A 55 0.26 -15.03 11.36
CA ASN A 55 -0.54 -14.83 12.57
C ASN A 55 0.32 -14.43 13.78
N GLU A 56 1.52 -14.99 13.90
CA GLU A 56 2.48 -14.68 14.96
C GLU A 56 3.03 -13.26 14.80
N ILE A 57 3.33 -12.86 13.55
CA ILE A 57 3.80 -11.50 13.21
C ILE A 57 2.72 -10.47 13.51
N LEU A 58 1.48 -10.69 13.06
CA LEU A 58 0.37 -9.77 13.28
C LEU A 58 0.09 -9.59 14.78
N LYS A 59 0.13 -10.68 15.55
CA LYS A 59 -0.04 -10.64 16.99
C LYS A 59 1.07 -9.83 17.66
N CYS A 60 2.34 -10.12 17.36
CA CYS A 60 3.48 -9.38 17.90
C CYS A 60 3.38 -7.88 17.59
N ALA A 61 3.12 -7.53 16.34
CA ALA A 61 3.00 -6.14 15.93
C ALA A 61 1.84 -5.43 16.64
N ARG A 62 0.72 -6.10 16.84
CA ARG A 62 -0.45 -5.52 17.50
C ARG A 62 -0.25 -5.34 19.01
N ASP A 63 0.50 -6.25 19.63
CA ASP A 63 0.80 -6.19 21.07
C ASP A 63 1.83 -5.09 21.38
N SER A 64 2.75 -4.78 20.46
CA SER A 64 3.88 -3.86 20.67
C SER A 64 3.71 -2.46 20.08
N LEU A 65 2.82 -2.29 19.08
CA LEU A 65 2.72 -1.03 18.32
C LEU A 65 1.31 -0.44 18.37
N ASP A 66 1.21 0.88 18.19
CA ASP A 66 -0.04 1.62 18.34
C ASP A 66 -1.04 1.30 17.21
N TRP A 67 -0.52 1.04 16.01
CA TRP A 67 -1.36 0.82 14.83
C TRP A 67 -0.73 -0.17 13.88
N LEU A 68 -1.53 -1.12 13.43
CA LEU A 68 -1.16 -2.11 12.42
C LEU A 68 -2.10 -2.02 11.22
N SER A 69 -1.55 -1.76 10.04
CA SER A 69 -2.24 -1.93 8.77
C SER A 69 -1.56 -2.98 7.89
N VAL A 70 -2.33 -3.70 7.09
CA VAL A 70 -1.80 -4.72 6.18
C VAL A 70 -2.40 -4.53 4.80
N THR A 71 -1.54 -4.45 3.80
CA THR A 71 -1.94 -4.46 2.39
C THR A 71 -1.95 -5.90 1.89
N THR A 72 -3.06 -6.32 1.27
CA THR A 72 -3.27 -7.69 0.80
C THR A 72 -4.02 -7.72 -0.52
N ASN A 73 -3.80 -8.78 -1.29
CA ASN A 73 -4.53 -9.02 -2.54
C ASN A 73 -5.95 -9.60 -2.35
N GLY A 74 -6.39 -9.83 -1.11
CA GLY A 74 -7.75 -10.25 -0.80
C GLY A 74 -8.05 -11.74 -1.00
N LEU A 75 -7.07 -12.60 -1.23
CA LEU A 75 -7.28 -14.01 -1.56
C LEU A 75 -7.48 -14.95 -0.37
N ARG A 76 -7.17 -14.52 0.86
CA ARG A 76 -7.57 -15.27 2.06
C ARG A 76 -9.07 -15.20 2.24
N SER A 77 -9.64 -16.16 2.97
CA SER A 77 -11.07 -16.12 3.29
C SER A 77 -11.41 -14.93 4.20
N SER A 78 -12.56 -14.33 4.00
CA SER A 78 -13.15 -13.30 4.87
C SER A 78 -13.18 -13.70 6.34
N ALA A 79 -13.53 -14.96 6.63
CA ALA A 79 -13.50 -15.53 7.97
C ALA A 79 -12.09 -15.59 8.59
N TRP A 80 -11.03 -15.59 7.79
CA TRP A 80 -9.67 -15.47 8.31
C TRP A 80 -9.35 -14.00 8.64
N TYR A 81 -9.68 -13.06 7.76
CA TYR A 81 -9.40 -11.63 7.96
C TYR A 81 -10.06 -11.08 9.23
N ILE A 82 -11.31 -11.44 9.51
CA ILE A 82 -12.05 -10.95 10.65
C ILE A 82 -11.46 -11.35 12.00
N LYS A 83 -10.71 -12.46 12.04
CA LYS A 83 -10.07 -12.98 13.25
C LYS A 83 -8.70 -12.38 13.54
N GLN A 84 -8.13 -11.60 12.61
CA GLN A 84 -6.78 -11.07 12.77
C GLN A 84 -6.78 -9.78 13.60
N PRO A 85 -5.78 -9.57 14.46
CA PRO A 85 -5.67 -8.38 15.30
C PRO A 85 -5.10 -7.19 14.51
N VAL A 86 -5.76 -6.78 13.42
CA VAL A 86 -5.33 -5.71 12.51
C VAL A 86 -6.25 -4.51 12.68
N ASN A 87 -5.69 -3.31 12.75
CA ASN A 87 -6.47 -2.08 12.82
C ASN A 87 -7.08 -1.70 11.46
N GLN A 88 -6.33 -1.97 10.38
CA GLN A 88 -6.76 -1.63 9.04
C GLN A 88 -6.30 -2.64 8.00
N TRP A 89 -7.22 -3.14 7.19
CA TRP A 89 -6.92 -3.84 5.96
C TRP A 89 -6.93 -2.90 4.76
N VAL A 90 -5.94 -3.05 3.87
CA VAL A 90 -5.90 -2.39 2.57
C VAL A 90 -5.95 -3.49 1.51
N PHE A 91 -7.13 -3.71 0.96
CA PHE A 91 -7.31 -4.68 -0.12
C PHE A 91 -6.88 -4.08 -1.45
N SER A 92 -5.86 -4.63 -2.08
CA SER A 92 -5.42 -4.28 -3.43
C SER A 92 -5.88 -5.37 -4.39
N LEU A 93 -6.95 -5.08 -5.15
CA LEU A 93 -7.54 -6.01 -6.09
C LEU A 93 -6.87 -5.88 -7.46
N HIS A 94 -6.27 -6.96 -7.93
CA HIS A 94 -5.50 -7.04 -9.17
C HIS A 94 -6.30 -7.80 -10.21
N PHE A 95 -6.33 -7.33 -11.46
CA PHE A 95 -7.24 -7.82 -12.50
C PHE A 95 -6.55 -8.53 -13.67
N ASP A 96 -5.24 -8.63 -13.67
CA ASP A 96 -4.42 -9.38 -14.64
C ASP A 96 -4.26 -10.87 -14.28
N ASN A 97 -5.22 -11.43 -13.54
CA ASN A 97 -5.19 -12.81 -13.09
C ASN A 97 -6.61 -13.39 -12.90
N GLU A 98 -6.71 -14.71 -12.88
CA GLU A 98 -7.99 -15.43 -12.77
C GLU A 98 -8.68 -15.32 -11.39
N HIS A 99 -8.00 -14.76 -10.39
CA HIS A 99 -8.49 -14.71 -9.01
C HIS A 99 -9.19 -13.39 -8.65
N SER A 100 -9.22 -12.42 -9.56
CA SER A 100 -9.75 -11.06 -9.32
C SER A 100 -11.20 -11.06 -8.81
N ARG A 101 -12.05 -11.88 -9.43
CA ARG A 101 -13.44 -12.04 -9.02
C ARG A 101 -13.55 -12.57 -7.58
N ARG A 102 -12.82 -13.64 -7.25
CA ARG A 102 -12.82 -14.23 -5.91
C ARG A 102 -12.32 -13.24 -4.86
N ALA A 103 -11.28 -12.49 -5.16
CA ALA A 103 -10.77 -11.46 -4.26
C ALA A 103 -11.83 -10.38 -3.98
N THR A 104 -12.57 -9.96 -5.00
CA THR A 104 -13.67 -8.99 -4.86
C THR A 104 -14.80 -9.56 -4.00
N GLU A 105 -15.23 -10.80 -4.26
CA GLU A 105 -16.27 -11.50 -3.48
C GLU A 105 -15.85 -11.67 -2.01
N ASN A 106 -14.59 -12.00 -1.73
CA ASN A 106 -14.05 -12.08 -0.36
C ASN A 106 -14.14 -10.73 0.38
N VAL A 107 -13.90 -9.61 -0.31
CA VAL A 107 -14.02 -8.27 0.29
C VAL A 107 -15.48 -7.95 0.63
N VAL A 108 -16.42 -8.31 -0.25
CA VAL A 108 -17.86 -8.13 0.02
C VAL A 108 -18.27 -8.95 1.22
N GLU A 109 -17.92 -10.23 1.27
CA GLU A 109 -18.20 -11.11 2.42
C GLU A 109 -17.55 -10.59 3.71
N TYR A 110 -16.32 -10.10 3.63
CA TYR A 110 -15.62 -9.49 4.77
C TYR A 110 -16.39 -8.29 5.33
N SER A 111 -16.85 -7.38 4.45
CA SER A 111 -17.66 -6.23 4.85
C SER A 111 -18.93 -6.67 5.57
N GLN A 112 -19.65 -7.66 5.02
CA GLN A 112 -20.88 -8.19 5.63
C GLN A 112 -20.61 -8.83 7.00
N LEU A 113 -19.50 -9.57 7.14
CA LEU A 113 -19.12 -10.17 8.42
C LEU A 113 -18.78 -9.10 9.47
N LEU A 114 -18.09 -8.01 9.09
CA LEU A 114 -17.84 -6.90 10.03
C LEU A 114 -19.15 -6.31 10.58
N ASP A 115 -20.13 -6.10 9.71
CA ASP A 115 -21.42 -5.55 10.09
C ASP A 115 -22.19 -6.55 11.01
N MET A 116 -22.20 -7.83 10.67
CA MET A 116 -22.87 -8.88 11.44
C MET A 116 -22.28 -9.08 12.83
N GLU A 117 -20.95 -9.04 12.94
CA GLU A 117 -20.22 -9.27 14.19
C GLU A 117 -20.03 -7.98 15.01
N GLY A 118 -20.40 -6.82 14.46
CA GLY A 118 -20.22 -5.52 15.11
C GLY A 118 -18.75 -5.14 15.32
N ILE A 119 -17.85 -5.57 14.45
CA ILE A 119 -16.40 -5.35 14.54
C ILE A 119 -16.01 -4.06 13.84
N ALA A 120 -15.34 -3.17 14.57
CA ALA A 120 -14.91 -1.86 14.09
C ALA A 120 -13.49 -1.86 13.49
N THR A 121 -13.16 -2.83 12.63
CA THR A 121 -11.90 -2.80 11.88
C THR A 121 -12.04 -1.93 10.65
N LEU A 122 -11.09 -1.01 10.44
CA LEU A 122 -11.07 -0.19 9.23
C LEU A 122 -10.63 -1.02 8.02
N TYR A 123 -11.15 -0.67 6.85
CA TYR A 123 -10.64 -1.21 5.60
C TYR A 123 -10.75 -0.21 4.46
N GLN A 124 -9.90 -0.40 3.46
CA GLN A 124 -9.87 0.36 2.21
C GLN A 124 -9.73 -0.63 1.06
N VAL A 125 -10.42 -0.38 -0.03
CA VAL A 125 -10.31 -1.17 -1.26
C VAL A 125 -9.65 -0.33 -2.35
N ASN A 126 -8.57 -0.83 -2.93
CA ASN A 126 -7.93 -0.27 -4.11
C ASN A 126 -8.20 -1.20 -5.30
N LEU A 127 -8.88 -0.70 -6.32
CA LEU A 127 -8.99 -1.37 -7.61
C LEU A 127 -7.76 -0.97 -8.46
N MET A 128 -6.88 -1.93 -8.72
CA MET A 128 -5.68 -1.72 -9.54
C MET A 128 -6.10 -1.79 -11.00
N ALA A 129 -6.46 -0.62 -11.56
CA ALA A 129 -7.04 -0.51 -12.89
C ALA A 129 -6.02 -0.86 -13.97
N HIS A 130 -6.07 -2.09 -14.47
CA HIS A 130 -5.24 -2.56 -15.57
C HIS A 130 -5.90 -2.22 -16.90
N HIS A 131 -5.16 -1.59 -17.82
CA HIS A 131 -5.71 -1.05 -19.08
C HIS A 131 -6.36 -2.12 -19.98
N GLU A 132 -5.90 -3.37 -19.94
CA GLU A 132 -6.47 -4.49 -20.71
C GLU A 132 -7.66 -5.15 -20.01
N HIS A 133 -7.89 -4.87 -18.72
CA HIS A 133 -8.91 -5.50 -17.89
C HIS A 133 -9.93 -4.50 -17.32
N MET A 134 -10.16 -3.40 -18.03
CA MET A 134 -11.05 -2.34 -17.54
C MET A 134 -12.50 -2.80 -17.35
N ASP A 135 -12.96 -3.79 -18.10
CA ASP A 135 -14.31 -4.34 -17.96
C ASP A 135 -14.46 -5.08 -16.62
N GLU A 136 -13.46 -5.88 -16.22
CA GLU A 136 -13.42 -6.56 -14.93
C GLU A 136 -13.30 -5.55 -13.77
N VAL A 137 -12.50 -4.50 -13.96
CA VAL A 137 -12.38 -3.42 -12.97
C VAL A 137 -13.73 -2.72 -12.76
N ARG A 138 -14.46 -2.41 -13.84
CA ARG A 138 -15.78 -1.79 -13.77
C ARG A 138 -16.82 -2.73 -13.14
N ALA A 139 -16.76 -4.03 -13.46
CA ALA A 139 -17.63 -5.02 -12.83
C ALA A 139 -17.39 -5.13 -11.32
N ALA A 140 -16.13 -5.16 -10.88
CA ALA A 140 -15.77 -5.13 -9.47
C ALA A 140 -16.25 -3.84 -8.78
N ALA A 141 -16.08 -2.69 -9.42
CA ALA A 141 -16.58 -1.41 -8.92
C ALA A 141 -18.10 -1.44 -8.72
N THR A 142 -18.84 -1.94 -9.70
CA THR A 142 -20.32 -2.08 -9.64
C THR A 142 -20.73 -2.99 -8.47
N LEU A 143 -20.02 -4.10 -8.27
CA LEU A 143 -20.30 -5.01 -7.15
C LEU A 143 -20.07 -4.32 -5.79
N LEU A 144 -18.96 -3.60 -5.63
CA LEU A 144 -18.64 -2.86 -4.41
C LEU A 144 -19.67 -1.74 -4.14
N GLU A 145 -20.07 -1.01 -5.18
CA GLU A 145 -21.11 0.03 -5.10
C GLU A 145 -22.46 -0.55 -4.66
N GLY A 146 -22.84 -1.71 -5.21
CA GLY A 146 -24.06 -2.43 -4.82
C GLY A 146 -24.11 -2.83 -3.34
N HIS A 147 -22.96 -2.94 -2.69
CA HIS A 147 -22.83 -3.25 -1.27
C HIS A 147 -22.40 -2.04 -0.42
N ASN A 148 -22.39 -0.83 -0.97
CA ASN A 148 -21.96 0.42 -0.30
C ASN A 148 -20.51 0.34 0.24
N ILE A 149 -19.63 -0.42 -0.39
CA ILE A 149 -18.23 -0.57 0.00
C ILE A 149 -17.41 0.54 -0.67
N PRO A 150 -16.75 1.41 0.12
CA PRO A 150 -15.92 2.47 -0.45
C PRO A 150 -14.65 1.90 -1.08
N TYR A 151 -14.29 2.41 -2.25
CA TYR A 151 -13.09 2.00 -2.97
C TYR A 151 -12.41 3.18 -3.67
N VAL A 152 -11.17 2.98 -4.08
CA VAL A 152 -10.40 3.91 -4.89
C VAL A 152 -9.87 3.18 -6.12
N CYS A 153 -10.10 3.71 -7.31
CA CYS A 153 -9.40 3.23 -8.50
C CYS A 153 -7.99 3.80 -8.54
N ARG A 154 -7.03 2.94 -8.76
CA ARG A 154 -5.62 3.30 -8.91
C ARG A 154 -5.12 2.87 -10.27
N ARG A 155 -4.67 3.81 -11.07
CA ARG A 155 -3.98 3.51 -12.31
C ARG A 155 -2.68 2.76 -12.00
N ILE A 156 -2.41 1.72 -12.78
CA ILE A 156 -1.15 0.98 -12.68
C ILE A 156 -0.05 1.81 -13.30
N ARG A 157 1.06 1.92 -12.59
CA ARG A 157 2.30 2.51 -13.09
C ARG A 157 3.22 1.40 -13.57
N TRP A 158 3.55 1.40 -14.84
CA TRP A 158 4.49 0.45 -15.42
C TRP A 158 5.92 0.94 -15.18
N THR A 159 6.79 0.04 -14.75
CA THR A 159 8.17 0.36 -14.37
C THR A 159 9.06 0.70 -15.55
N GLU A 160 8.73 0.21 -16.73
CA GLU A 160 9.46 0.50 -17.97
C GLU A 160 9.25 1.90 -18.53
N ALA A 161 8.32 2.66 -17.96
CA ALA A 161 8.03 3.96 -18.46
C ALA A 161 9.10 4.97 -18.01
N GLU A 162 10.03 5.27 -18.89
CA GLU A 162 10.62 6.60 -19.00
C GLU A 162 9.53 7.68 -19.15
N ASN A 163 8.28 7.31 -19.38
CA ASN A 163 7.10 8.15 -19.43
C ASN A 163 6.70 8.61 -18.04
N ARG A 164 7.30 9.71 -17.65
CA ARG A 164 7.06 10.43 -16.39
C ARG A 164 5.72 11.18 -16.38
N ASP A 165 5.00 11.19 -17.48
CA ASP A 165 3.73 11.88 -17.61
C ASP A 165 2.57 10.94 -17.25
N TRP A 166 2.01 11.17 -16.06
CA TRP A 166 0.94 10.35 -15.50
C TRP A 166 -0.33 10.37 -16.36
N PHE A 167 -0.50 11.37 -17.17
CA PHE A 167 -1.70 11.60 -17.98
C PHE A 167 -1.56 11.16 -19.44
N ASP A 168 -0.34 10.97 -19.90
CA ASP A 168 -0.04 10.63 -21.30
C ASP A 168 0.30 9.14 -21.48
N ASP A 169 -0.14 8.27 -20.58
CA ASP A 169 0.02 6.83 -20.75
C ASP A 169 -0.91 6.33 -21.84
N LEU A 170 -0.39 6.23 -23.05
CA LEU A 170 -1.08 5.81 -24.28
C LEU A 170 -1.70 4.40 -24.20
N ARG A 171 -1.42 3.65 -23.15
CA ARG A 171 -2.03 2.33 -22.92
C ARG A 171 -3.49 2.44 -22.50
N TYR A 172 -3.86 3.50 -21.79
CA TYR A 172 -5.25 3.73 -21.39
C TYR A 172 -5.97 4.56 -22.43
N LYS A 173 -7.23 4.21 -22.73
CA LYS A 173 -8.13 5.07 -23.46
C LYS A 173 -8.49 6.30 -22.61
N ALA A 174 -8.72 7.45 -23.24
CA ALA A 174 -9.10 8.66 -22.52
C ALA A 174 -10.33 8.45 -21.63
N GLU A 175 -11.32 7.73 -22.12
CA GLU A 175 -12.54 7.39 -21.36
C GLU A 175 -12.28 6.54 -20.11
N ASP A 176 -11.25 5.67 -20.13
CA ASP A 176 -10.85 4.87 -18.99
C ASP A 176 -10.14 5.73 -17.94
N LEU A 177 -9.27 6.64 -18.37
CA LEU A 177 -8.61 7.59 -17.47
C LEU A 177 -9.63 8.51 -16.79
N ASP A 178 -10.58 9.05 -17.54
CA ASP A 178 -11.65 9.89 -16.99
C ASP A 178 -12.50 9.11 -15.98
N TRP A 179 -12.82 7.86 -16.30
CA TRP A 179 -13.56 7.00 -15.38
C TRP A 179 -12.75 6.71 -14.10
N ILE A 180 -11.47 6.31 -14.21
CA ILE A 180 -10.59 6.07 -13.06
C ILE A 180 -10.54 7.31 -12.16
N LEU A 181 -10.33 8.49 -12.74
CA LEU A 181 -10.28 9.75 -12.00
C LEU A 181 -11.61 10.09 -11.32
N SER A 182 -12.75 9.76 -11.94
CA SER A 182 -14.08 9.99 -11.36
C SER A 182 -14.35 9.13 -10.10
N LYS A 183 -13.66 7.99 -9.95
CA LYS A 183 -13.85 7.04 -8.84
C LYS A 183 -12.92 7.27 -7.63
N VAL A 184 -12.25 8.39 -7.57
CA VAL A 184 -11.40 8.77 -6.43
C VAL A 184 -12.19 9.38 -5.27
N ALA A 185 -13.47 9.61 -5.43
CA ALA A 185 -14.23 10.63 -4.72
C ALA A 185 -14.66 10.32 -3.26
N THR A 186 -14.43 9.15 -2.70
CA THR A 186 -14.88 8.84 -1.33
C THR A 186 -13.80 8.98 -0.26
N VAL A 187 -12.55 9.14 -0.65
CA VAL A 187 -11.44 9.37 0.28
C VAL A 187 -11.34 10.87 0.57
N LYS A 188 -11.40 11.24 1.84
CA LYS A 188 -11.18 12.65 2.24
C LYS A 188 -9.83 13.14 1.72
N PRO A 189 -9.72 14.41 1.34
CA PRO A 189 -8.43 15.02 1.01
C PRO A 189 -7.42 14.71 2.10
N ASN A 190 -6.23 14.26 1.73
CA ASN A 190 -5.23 13.72 2.64
C ASN A 190 -3.86 14.40 2.52
N CYS A 191 -3.75 15.40 1.66
CA CYS A 191 -2.55 16.19 1.47
C CYS A 191 -2.82 17.65 1.81
N THR A 192 -1.86 18.32 2.45
CA THR A 192 -1.90 19.75 2.64
C THR A 192 -0.75 20.40 1.86
N ILE A 193 -1.06 21.39 1.05
CA ILE A 193 -0.05 22.17 0.34
C ILE A 193 0.06 23.53 1.03
N ASP A 194 1.27 23.93 1.34
CA ASP A 194 1.61 25.18 2.04
C ASP A 194 0.87 25.37 3.39
N GLY A 195 0.45 24.25 3.99
CA GLY A 195 -0.27 24.26 5.27
C GLY A 195 -1.69 24.87 5.19
N LYS A 196 -2.20 25.17 4.02
CA LYS A 196 -3.46 25.93 3.85
C LYS A 196 -4.53 25.21 3.08
N GLU A 197 -4.18 24.47 2.06
CA GLU A 197 -5.13 23.80 1.19
C GLU A 197 -5.10 22.30 1.45
N LEU A 198 -6.25 21.74 1.83
CA LEU A 198 -6.42 20.30 1.94
C LEU A 198 -6.84 19.76 0.57
N ILE A 199 -5.96 19.04 -0.08
CA ILE A 199 -6.12 18.52 -1.44
C ILE A 199 -5.97 17.02 -1.48
N HIS A 200 -6.62 16.38 -2.43
CA HIS A 200 -6.43 14.96 -2.69
C HIS A 200 -5.09 14.72 -3.42
N ALA A 201 -4.34 13.69 -3.05
CA ALA A 201 -3.04 13.40 -3.66
C ALA A 201 -3.10 13.26 -5.20
N ASN A 202 -4.21 12.73 -5.74
CA ASN A 202 -4.40 12.63 -7.18
C ASN A 202 -4.57 14.01 -7.87
N ASP A 203 -5.15 14.99 -7.16
CA ASP A 203 -5.30 16.35 -7.72
C ASP A 203 -3.94 17.05 -7.77
N VAL A 204 -3.03 16.77 -6.81
CA VAL A 204 -1.64 17.27 -6.88
C VAL A 204 -0.96 16.81 -8.17
N ILE A 205 -1.20 15.55 -8.56
CA ILE A 205 -0.64 14.98 -9.78
C ILE A 205 -1.34 15.56 -11.01
N LYS A 206 -2.67 15.60 -11.01
CA LYS A 206 -3.49 16.15 -12.09
C LYS A 206 -3.12 17.60 -12.41
N ASP A 207 -2.88 18.39 -11.38
CA ASP A 207 -2.52 19.80 -11.51
C ASP A 207 -1.01 20.01 -11.76
N LYS A 208 -0.25 18.93 -12.01
CA LYS A 208 1.21 18.93 -12.22
C LYS A 208 1.99 19.61 -11.09
N ARG A 209 1.47 19.56 -9.86
CA ARG A 209 2.06 20.16 -8.65
C ARG A 209 2.97 19.18 -7.91
N ASN A 210 3.29 18.03 -8.48
CA ASN A 210 4.13 16.97 -7.91
C ASN A 210 5.62 17.09 -8.27
N GLU A 211 6.08 18.27 -8.64
CA GLU A 211 7.51 18.55 -8.81
C GLU A 211 8.17 18.84 -7.46
N PHE A 212 8.70 17.80 -6.82
CA PHE A 212 9.20 17.92 -5.45
C PHE A 212 10.69 18.28 -5.36
N LYS A 213 11.40 18.41 -6.49
CA LYS A 213 12.82 18.77 -6.49
C LYS A 213 13.07 20.12 -5.80
N GLY A 214 13.96 20.10 -4.82
CA GLY A 214 14.28 21.28 -4.02
C GLY A 214 13.40 21.48 -2.78
N TRP A 215 12.33 20.71 -2.62
CA TRP A 215 11.47 20.79 -1.44
C TRP A 215 12.16 20.17 -0.21
N THR A 216 11.88 20.75 0.95
CA THR A 216 12.25 20.12 2.23
C THR A 216 11.35 18.92 2.48
N CYS A 217 11.94 17.76 2.74
CA CYS A 217 11.24 16.50 2.94
C CYS A 217 11.53 15.92 4.33
N ASN A 218 10.46 15.66 5.08
CA ASN A 218 10.53 15.05 6.42
C ASN A 218 10.56 13.51 6.37
N ALA A 219 10.59 12.91 5.18
CA ALA A 219 10.75 11.46 5.09
C ALA A 219 11.99 10.98 5.84
N GLY A 220 11.82 9.93 6.63
CA GLY A 220 12.83 9.43 7.56
C GLY A 220 12.70 9.96 8.98
N LEU A 221 12.09 11.15 9.18
CA LEU A 221 11.77 11.68 10.52
C LEU A 221 10.40 11.22 11.00
N GLU A 222 9.45 11.10 10.07
CA GLU A 222 8.05 10.76 10.30
C GLU A 222 7.66 9.39 9.71
N SER A 223 8.48 8.87 8.81
CA SER A 223 8.24 7.59 8.16
C SER A 223 9.55 6.92 7.78
N LEU A 224 9.58 5.60 7.80
CA LEU A 224 10.68 4.77 7.33
C LEU A 224 10.12 3.69 6.41
N MET A 225 10.94 3.25 5.47
CA MET A 225 10.71 2.05 4.69
C MET A 225 11.77 1.02 5.04
N ILE A 226 11.35 -0.16 5.45
CA ILE A 226 12.23 -1.29 5.75
C ILE A 226 11.96 -2.37 4.71
N ASN A 227 13.00 -2.76 4.00
CA ASN A 227 12.93 -3.84 3.03
C ASN A 227 12.96 -5.21 3.71
N TRP A 228 12.63 -6.24 2.95
CA TRP A 228 12.63 -7.63 3.42
C TRP A 228 14.01 -8.12 3.92
N ASP A 229 15.11 -7.57 3.40
CA ASP A 229 16.49 -7.85 3.79
C ASP A 229 16.98 -7.02 4.99
N GLY A 230 16.11 -6.16 5.53
CA GLY A 230 16.40 -5.27 6.66
C GLY A 230 17.00 -3.93 6.29
N GLU A 231 17.25 -3.65 5.00
CA GLU A 231 17.72 -2.34 4.58
C GLU A 231 16.66 -1.27 4.82
N VAL A 232 17.08 -0.16 5.42
CA VAL A 232 16.19 0.95 5.82
C VAL A 232 16.41 2.16 4.91
N HIS A 233 15.31 2.72 4.44
CA HIS A 233 15.29 3.96 3.66
C HIS A 233 14.33 4.97 4.27
N ARG A 234 14.50 6.24 3.96
CA ARG A 234 13.59 7.31 4.39
C ARG A 234 12.15 7.11 3.89
N ALA A 235 12.00 6.65 2.66
CA ALA A 235 10.72 6.34 2.00
C ALA A 235 10.94 5.48 0.75
N THR A 236 9.87 5.08 0.09
CA THR A 236 9.89 4.30 -1.16
C THR A 236 10.63 4.98 -2.31
N CYS A 237 10.73 6.32 -2.31
CA CYS A 237 11.51 7.06 -3.31
C CYS A 237 13.02 6.89 -3.15
N ARG A 238 13.51 6.38 -2.01
CA ARG A 238 14.92 6.16 -1.67
C ARG A 238 15.82 7.40 -1.80
N VAL A 239 15.25 8.62 -1.71
CA VAL A 239 16.02 9.85 -1.68
C VAL A 239 16.87 9.88 -0.41
N GLY A 240 18.15 10.19 -0.55
CA GLY A 240 19.14 10.16 0.54
C GLY A 240 19.82 8.82 0.76
N GLY A 241 19.48 7.80 -0.04
CA GLY A 241 20.12 6.49 0.03
C GLY A 241 19.67 5.62 1.21
N SER A 242 20.49 4.63 1.53
CA SER A 242 20.30 3.73 2.68
C SER A 242 20.61 4.44 4.00
N LEU A 243 19.81 4.12 5.01
CA LEU A 243 20.03 4.53 6.41
C LEU A 243 20.69 3.41 7.26
N GLY A 244 21.21 2.38 6.59
CA GLY A 244 21.75 1.18 7.23
C GLY A 244 20.75 0.02 7.21
N ASN A 245 21.02 -0.97 8.03
CA ASN A 245 20.24 -2.20 8.08
C ASN A 245 19.85 -2.54 9.52
N ILE A 246 18.55 -2.76 9.75
CA ILE A 246 18.02 -2.99 11.09
C ILE A 246 18.35 -4.38 11.62
N TYR A 247 18.60 -5.37 10.73
CA TYR A 247 18.91 -6.74 11.14
C TYR A 247 20.35 -6.91 11.66
N ASN A 248 21.27 -6.06 11.19
CA ASN A 248 22.68 -6.10 11.62
C ASN A 248 23.07 -4.94 12.56
N GLY A 249 22.10 -4.12 12.96
CA GLY A 249 22.30 -3.03 13.92
C GLY A 249 23.05 -1.81 13.36
N THR A 250 23.15 -1.68 12.03
CA THR A 250 23.78 -0.51 11.39
C THR A 250 22.78 0.60 11.03
N PHE A 251 21.50 0.42 11.34
CA PHE A 251 20.47 1.43 11.11
C PHE A 251 20.71 2.65 12.02
N GLU A 252 20.75 3.84 11.42
CA GLU A 252 20.82 5.12 12.12
C GLU A 252 19.59 5.97 11.75
N SER A 253 18.82 6.36 12.78
CA SER A 253 17.66 7.21 12.60
C SER A 253 18.08 8.62 12.18
N PRO A 254 17.56 9.18 11.09
CA PRO A 254 17.92 10.53 10.67
C PRO A 254 17.37 11.56 11.65
N THR A 255 18.16 12.63 11.87
CA THR A 255 17.85 13.70 12.83
C THR A 255 17.43 15.00 12.15
N ALA A 256 17.54 15.09 10.80
CA ALA A 256 17.22 16.28 10.04
C ALA A 256 16.45 15.96 8.75
N PRO A 257 15.62 16.89 8.26
CA PRO A 257 15.01 16.80 6.94
C PRO A 257 16.05 16.70 5.84
N ILE A 258 15.60 16.25 4.66
CA ILE A 258 16.43 16.18 3.45
C ILE A 258 15.83 17.03 2.34
N THR A 259 16.66 17.55 1.45
CA THR A 259 16.17 18.18 0.21
C THR A 259 15.80 17.11 -0.80
N CYS A 260 14.57 17.15 -1.32
CA CYS A 260 14.13 16.23 -2.34
C CYS A 260 14.89 16.44 -3.65
N THR A 261 15.39 15.35 -4.22
CA THR A 261 16.08 15.37 -5.52
C THR A 261 15.23 14.86 -6.67
N ARG A 262 14.01 14.41 -6.38
CA ARG A 262 13.06 13.88 -7.38
C ARG A 262 12.33 15.00 -8.09
N THR A 263 12.20 14.86 -9.40
CA THR A 263 11.46 15.78 -10.26
C THR A 263 9.97 15.43 -10.39
N TRP A 264 9.53 14.38 -9.66
CA TRP A 264 8.17 13.86 -9.74
C TRP A 264 7.82 13.12 -8.46
#